data_1c6493ba375dc5e7eb6c7971f76e93ed
#
_entry.id   1c6493ba375dc5e7eb6c7971f76e93ed
#
_cell.length_a   1.000
_cell.length_b   1.000
_cell.length_c   1.000
_cell.angle_alpha   90.00
_cell.angle_beta   90.00
_cell.angle_gamma   90.00
#
_symmetry.space_group_name_H-M   'P 1'
#
loop_
_entity.id
_entity.type
_entity.pdbx_description
1 polymer ?
#
loop_
_entity_poly.entity_id
_entity_poly.type
_entity_poly.pdbx_seq_one_letter_code
_entity_poly.pdbx_strand_id
1 'polypeptide(L)'
;MNILFFYRVYPNYGGVEVVTTVLANRFIKDGHGVIIASIEQPHIELACQLLPDVKLVKLDYPVCSIKNMRKLHRLIINEKIDIIINQWGLPFMSTLLCRVAKRTSCKLISVLHGAPNTSKLIIKARDKCETVYNPFLKYIYHAIMYLKEELVKASIRYNCSHCEKYVLLSSH
;
A
#
# COMPACT_ATOMS: atom_id res chain seq x y z
N MET A 1 7.70 -19.62 -7.08
CA MET A 1 7.90 -18.16 -6.93
C MET A 1 7.63 -17.77 -5.49
N ASN A 2 8.27 -16.69 -5.02
CA ASN A 2 8.02 -16.13 -3.71
C ASN A 2 7.28 -14.80 -3.85
N ILE A 3 6.13 -14.69 -3.21
CA ILE A 3 5.17 -13.59 -3.38
C ILE A 3 5.05 -12.83 -2.06
N LEU A 4 5.20 -11.51 -2.11
CA LEU A 4 4.98 -10.62 -0.99
C LEU A 4 3.71 -9.80 -1.20
N PHE A 5 2.69 -10.02 -0.39
CA PHE A 5 1.56 -9.10 -0.28
C PHE A 5 1.89 -7.97 0.69
N PHE A 6 1.54 -6.76 0.32
CA PHE A 6 1.75 -5.59 1.16
C PHE A 6 0.45 -4.88 1.48
N TYR A 7 0.24 -4.61 2.77
CA TYR A 7 -0.96 -3.97 3.31
C TYR A 7 -0.65 -2.84 4.29
N ARG A 8 -1.63 -1.97 4.52
CA ARG A 8 -1.64 -1.12 5.71
C ARG A 8 -2.07 -1.92 6.93
N VAL A 9 -3.24 -2.54 6.85
CA VAL A 9 -3.89 -3.26 7.95
C VAL A 9 -4.18 -4.68 7.49
N TYR A 10 -3.57 -5.66 8.12
CA TYR A 10 -3.82 -7.08 7.86
C TYR A 10 -3.30 -7.92 9.03
N PRO A 11 -4.05 -8.91 9.56
CA PRO A 11 -5.41 -9.31 9.16
C PRO A 11 -6.49 -8.29 9.53
N ASN A 12 -7.62 -8.31 8.79
CA ASN A 12 -8.78 -7.46 9.04
C ASN A 12 -10.03 -8.07 8.37
N TYR A 13 -11.22 -7.54 8.70
CA TYR A 13 -12.53 -8.01 8.18
C TYR A 13 -12.91 -7.46 6.80
N GLY A 14 -12.05 -6.74 6.11
CA GLY A 14 -12.33 -6.16 4.80
C GLY A 14 -12.38 -7.19 3.67
N GLY A 15 -13.10 -6.88 2.60
CA GLY A 15 -13.22 -7.78 1.44
C GLY A 15 -11.88 -8.04 0.74
N VAL A 16 -10.99 -7.03 0.67
CA VAL A 16 -9.65 -7.17 0.08
C VAL A 16 -8.79 -8.13 0.89
N GLU A 17 -8.90 -8.07 2.22
CA GLU A 17 -8.17 -8.93 3.14
C GLU A 17 -8.63 -10.38 3.03
N VAL A 18 -9.95 -10.61 2.93
CA VAL A 18 -10.52 -11.95 2.71
C VAL A 18 -10.03 -12.54 1.39
N VAL A 19 -10.12 -11.78 0.29
CA VAL A 19 -9.62 -12.22 -1.02
C VAL A 19 -8.12 -12.55 -0.96
N THR A 20 -7.32 -11.75 -0.26
CA THR A 20 -5.89 -12.04 -0.12
C THR A 20 -5.62 -13.29 0.70
N THR A 21 -6.39 -13.54 1.77
CA THR A 21 -6.29 -14.78 2.54
C THR A 21 -6.53 -16.00 1.65
N VAL A 22 -7.57 -15.96 0.83
CA VAL A 22 -7.88 -17.03 -0.14
C VAL A 22 -6.76 -17.20 -1.17
N LEU A 23 -6.26 -16.10 -1.75
CA LEU A 23 -5.17 -16.14 -2.73
C LEU A 23 -3.85 -16.62 -2.10
N ALA A 24 -3.51 -16.16 -0.90
CA ALA A 24 -2.32 -16.61 -0.18
C ALA A 24 -2.33 -18.12 0.04
N ASN A 25 -3.44 -18.64 0.55
CA ASN A 25 -3.62 -20.07 0.75
C ASN A 25 -3.58 -20.87 -0.57
N ARG A 26 -4.14 -20.31 -1.64
CA ARG A 26 -4.08 -20.94 -2.95
C ARG A 26 -2.66 -21.01 -3.48
N PHE A 27 -1.91 -19.91 -3.39
CA PHE A 27 -0.52 -19.87 -3.84
C PHE A 27 0.39 -20.83 -3.06
N ILE A 28 0.18 -20.98 -1.75
CA ILE A 28 0.89 -22.02 -0.95
C ILE A 28 0.58 -23.42 -1.50
N LYS A 29 -0.72 -23.74 -1.75
CA LYS A 29 -1.11 -25.04 -2.32
C LYS A 29 -0.51 -25.29 -3.70
N ASP A 30 -0.30 -24.24 -4.47
CA ASP A 30 0.32 -24.30 -5.80
C ASP A 30 1.87 -24.32 -5.73
N GLY A 31 2.46 -24.46 -4.54
CA GLY A 31 3.90 -24.59 -4.32
C GLY A 31 4.68 -23.27 -4.34
N HIS A 32 4.03 -22.14 -4.07
CA HIS A 32 4.66 -20.83 -3.99
C HIS A 32 4.94 -20.44 -2.52
N GLY A 33 6.03 -19.72 -2.27
CA GLY A 33 6.25 -19.06 -0.98
C GLY A 33 5.40 -17.80 -0.87
N VAL A 34 4.74 -17.59 0.26
CA VAL A 34 3.90 -16.41 0.48
C VAL A 34 4.22 -15.71 1.79
N ILE A 35 4.40 -14.41 1.70
CA ILE A 35 4.59 -13.52 2.83
C ILE A 35 3.56 -12.40 2.76
N ILE A 36 2.96 -12.03 3.89
CA ILE A 36 2.09 -10.87 4.01
C ILE A 36 2.74 -9.88 4.97
N ALA A 37 3.13 -8.72 4.47
CA ALA A 37 3.67 -7.62 5.26
C ALA A 37 2.62 -6.54 5.50
N SER A 38 2.44 -6.11 6.74
CA SER A 38 1.49 -5.05 7.11
C SER A 38 2.05 -4.13 8.18
N ILE A 39 1.47 -2.93 8.29
CA ILE A 39 1.84 -1.95 9.32
C ILE A 39 1.07 -2.23 10.62
N GLU A 40 -0.22 -2.48 10.51
CA GLU A 40 -1.12 -2.73 11.63
C GLU A 40 -1.68 -4.15 11.54
N GLN A 41 -1.80 -4.82 12.68
CA GLN A 41 -2.34 -6.18 12.81
C GLN A 41 -3.35 -6.25 13.96
N PRO A 42 -4.51 -5.56 13.81
CA PRO A 42 -5.48 -5.44 14.90
C PRO A 42 -6.22 -6.75 15.22
N HIS A 43 -6.37 -7.62 14.23
CA HIS A 43 -7.16 -8.85 14.30
C HIS A 43 -6.29 -10.07 14.03
N ILE A 44 -5.24 -10.23 14.84
CA ILE A 44 -4.27 -11.34 14.66
C ILE A 44 -4.92 -12.72 14.79
N GLU A 45 -6.05 -12.81 15.48
CA GLU A 45 -6.86 -14.02 15.58
C GLU A 45 -7.34 -14.54 14.22
N LEU A 46 -7.57 -13.65 13.25
CA LEU A 46 -7.96 -14.06 11.88
C LEU A 46 -6.82 -14.73 11.10
N ALA A 47 -5.59 -14.66 11.61
CA ALA A 47 -4.47 -15.36 10.99
C ALA A 47 -4.64 -16.88 11.01
N CYS A 48 -5.51 -17.43 11.86
CA CYS A 48 -5.88 -18.86 11.85
C CYS A 48 -6.51 -19.33 10.52
N GLN A 49 -7.01 -18.39 9.69
CA GLN A 49 -7.54 -18.68 8.35
C GLN A 49 -6.44 -18.88 7.30
N LEU A 50 -5.19 -18.50 7.62
CA LEU A 50 -4.03 -18.73 6.76
C LEU A 50 -3.46 -20.13 6.98
N LEU A 51 -2.93 -20.72 5.91
CA LEU A 51 -2.12 -21.91 6.04
C LEU A 51 -0.83 -21.61 6.83
N PRO A 52 -0.30 -22.59 7.59
CA PRO A 52 0.88 -22.38 8.46
C PRO A 52 2.13 -21.87 7.71
N ASP A 53 2.25 -22.16 6.42
CA ASP A 53 3.39 -21.77 5.60
C ASP A 53 3.33 -20.30 5.14
N VAL A 54 2.22 -19.60 5.37
CA VAL A 54 2.12 -18.15 5.10
C VAL A 54 2.80 -17.38 6.23
N LYS A 55 3.85 -16.62 5.90
CA LYS A 55 4.56 -15.80 6.87
C LYS A 55 3.90 -14.42 7.03
N LEU A 56 3.63 -14.00 8.26
CA LEU A 56 3.20 -12.64 8.57
C LEU A 56 4.37 -11.79 9.07
N VAL A 57 4.53 -10.59 8.50
CA VAL A 57 5.58 -9.64 8.88
C VAL A 57 4.96 -8.30 9.24
N LYS A 58 5.19 -7.85 10.48
CA LYS A 58 4.77 -6.52 10.93
C LYS A 58 5.85 -5.48 10.65
N LEU A 59 5.44 -4.34 10.07
CA LEU A 59 6.24 -3.15 9.90
C LEU A 59 5.82 -2.08 10.92
N ASP A 60 6.62 -1.01 11.07
CA ASP A 60 6.41 0.02 12.09
C ASP A 60 5.92 1.34 11.47
N TYR A 61 5.45 2.25 12.33
CA TYR A 61 5.29 3.67 11.98
C TYR A 61 6.61 4.44 12.22
N PRO A 62 6.87 5.53 11.48
CA PRO A 62 6.15 6.00 10.29
C PRO A 62 6.41 5.10 9.07
N VAL A 63 5.39 4.93 8.24
CA VAL A 63 5.38 3.96 7.16
C VAL A 63 6.54 4.16 6.19
N CYS A 64 6.77 5.40 5.73
CA CYS A 64 7.86 5.78 4.80
C CYS A 64 9.19 6.04 5.54
N SER A 65 9.51 5.27 6.56
CA SER A 65 10.77 5.38 7.30
C SER A 65 11.92 4.65 6.62
N ILE A 66 13.14 5.12 6.86
CA ILE A 66 14.37 4.42 6.44
C ILE A 66 14.42 3.02 7.08
N LYS A 67 13.92 2.87 8.31
CA LYS A 67 13.83 1.59 9.01
C LYS A 67 12.98 0.59 8.21
N ASN A 68 11.78 0.99 7.78
CA ASN A 68 10.90 0.14 6.98
C ASN A 68 11.48 -0.14 5.59
N MET A 69 12.12 0.86 4.95
CA MET A 69 12.82 0.64 3.68
C MET A 69 13.90 -0.45 3.80
N ARG A 70 14.72 -0.38 4.85
CA ARG A 70 15.77 -1.39 5.10
C ARG A 70 15.17 -2.75 5.44
N LYS A 71 14.09 -2.78 6.24
CA LYS A 71 13.40 -4.03 6.62
C LYS A 71 12.78 -4.71 5.40
N LEU A 72 12.07 -3.95 4.57
CA LEU A 72 11.49 -4.46 3.30
C LEU A 72 12.58 -4.93 2.33
N HIS A 73 13.64 -4.15 2.15
CA HIS A 73 14.74 -4.54 1.27
C HIS A 73 15.39 -5.86 1.73
N ARG A 74 15.68 -5.99 3.04
CA ARG A 74 16.23 -7.23 3.59
C ARG A 74 15.25 -8.40 3.42
N LEU A 75 13.96 -8.18 3.66
CA LEU A 75 12.93 -9.20 3.48
C LEU A 75 12.91 -9.71 2.03
N ILE A 76 12.93 -8.80 1.05
CA ILE A 76 12.92 -9.14 -0.37
C ILE A 76 14.15 -9.99 -0.74
N ILE A 77 15.32 -9.60 -0.27
CA ILE A 77 16.57 -10.32 -0.58
C ILE A 77 16.62 -11.69 0.12
N ASN A 78 16.35 -11.73 1.44
CA ASN A 78 16.49 -12.94 2.22
C ASN A 78 15.48 -14.01 1.83
N GLU A 79 14.24 -13.60 1.56
CA GLU A 79 13.16 -14.51 1.16
C GLU A 79 13.08 -14.68 -0.37
N LYS A 80 14.02 -14.10 -1.12
CA LYS A 80 14.10 -14.17 -2.60
C LYS A 80 12.75 -13.85 -3.27
N ILE A 81 12.16 -12.72 -2.89
CA ILE A 81 10.84 -12.32 -3.39
C ILE A 81 10.92 -12.00 -4.89
N ASP A 82 10.09 -12.67 -5.67
CA ASP A 82 9.97 -12.47 -7.11
C ASP A 82 8.96 -11.36 -7.45
N ILE A 83 7.84 -11.32 -6.69
CA ILE A 83 6.74 -10.40 -6.97
C ILE A 83 6.24 -9.77 -5.66
N ILE A 84 6.06 -8.45 -5.67
CA ILE A 84 5.33 -7.71 -4.65
C ILE A 84 3.94 -7.36 -5.18
N ILE A 85 2.89 -7.74 -4.46
CA ILE A 85 1.51 -7.34 -4.73
C ILE A 85 1.11 -6.32 -3.65
N ASN A 86 1.14 -5.06 -4.02
CA ASN A 86 0.76 -3.98 -3.13
C ASN A 86 -0.75 -3.77 -3.19
N GLN A 87 -1.45 -4.25 -2.18
CA GLN A 87 -2.90 -4.10 -2.03
C GLN A 87 -3.31 -2.77 -1.40
N TRP A 88 -2.35 -1.98 -0.98
CA TRP A 88 -2.57 -0.62 -0.49
C TRP A 88 -1.97 0.39 -1.46
N GLY A 89 -2.61 0.52 -2.62
CA GLY A 89 -2.17 1.33 -3.74
C GLY A 89 -2.21 2.85 -3.52
N LEU A 90 -2.30 3.32 -2.27
CA LEU A 90 -2.20 4.74 -1.96
C LEU A 90 -0.86 5.29 -2.43
N PRO A 91 -0.85 6.49 -3.04
CA PRO A 91 0.29 7.02 -3.80
C PRO A 91 1.64 6.92 -3.07
N PHE A 92 1.71 7.40 -1.83
CA PHE A 92 3.00 7.46 -1.09
C PHE A 92 3.55 6.09 -0.70
N MET A 93 2.67 5.11 -0.43
CA MET A 93 3.08 3.75 -0.12
C MET A 93 3.61 3.02 -1.34
N SER A 94 2.91 3.16 -2.45
CA SER A 94 3.39 2.63 -3.73
C SER A 94 4.76 3.24 -4.08
N THR A 95 4.97 4.52 -3.83
CA THR A 95 6.27 5.18 -4.04
C THR A 95 7.38 4.56 -3.20
N LEU A 96 7.11 4.23 -1.94
CA LEU A 96 8.07 3.52 -1.09
C LEU A 96 8.43 2.16 -1.69
N LEU A 97 7.43 1.38 -2.06
CA LEU A 97 7.62 0.05 -2.64
C LEU A 97 8.34 0.11 -3.99
N CYS A 98 8.00 1.08 -4.85
CA CYS A 98 8.73 1.32 -6.10
C CYS A 98 10.23 1.57 -5.85
N ARG A 99 10.57 2.39 -4.85
CA ARG A 99 11.96 2.68 -4.49
C ARG A 99 12.71 1.45 -3.98
N VAL A 100 12.03 0.60 -3.22
CA VAL A 100 12.62 -0.65 -2.72
C VAL A 100 12.75 -1.66 -3.84
N ALA A 101 11.71 -1.87 -4.65
CA ALA A 101 11.70 -2.80 -5.78
C ALA A 101 12.76 -2.43 -6.83
N LYS A 102 12.94 -1.14 -7.14
CA LYS A 102 13.97 -0.67 -8.09
C LYS A 102 15.41 -1.06 -7.70
N ARG A 103 15.65 -1.33 -6.42
CA ARG A 103 16.96 -1.75 -5.89
C ARG A 103 17.11 -3.27 -5.79
N THR A 104 16.12 -3.99 -6.27
CA THR A 104 16.04 -5.45 -6.29
C THR A 104 15.54 -5.91 -7.65
N SER A 105 15.63 -7.19 -7.95
CA SER A 105 15.09 -7.77 -9.19
C SER A 105 13.60 -8.12 -9.12
N CYS A 106 12.92 -7.80 -8.01
CA CYS A 106 11.52 -8.15 -7.84
C CYS A 106 10.58 -7.24 -8.64
N LYS A 107 9.50 -7.82 -9.15
CA LYS A 107 8.43 -7.09 -9.86
C LYS A 107 7.45 -6.50 -8.87
N LEU A 108 6.92 -5.32 -9.16
CA LEU A 108 5.90 -4.67 -8.31
C LEU A 108 4.60 -4.50 -9.10
N ILE A 109 3.53 -5.05 -8.53
CA ILE A 109 2.16 -4.83 -8.97
C ILE A 109 1.45 -4.02 -7.88
N SER A 110 0.95 -2.83 -8.20
CA SER A 110 0.18 -2.01 -7.26
C SER A 110 -1.29 -2.01 -7.63
N VAL A 111 -2.15 -2.30 -6.65
CA VAL A 111 -3.61 -2.33 -6.81
C VAL A 111 -4.22 -1.20 -5.99
N LEU A 112 -4.97 -0.32 -6.63
CA LEU A 112 -5.73 0.75 -5.98
C LEU A 112 -7.21 0.35 -5.91
N HIS A 113 -7.68 0.13 -4.68
CA HIS A 113 -9.05 -0.28 -4.36
C HIS A 113 -10.02 0.90 -4.16
N GLY A 114 -9.80 2.01 -4.80
CA GLY A 114 -10.68 3.18 -4.68
C GLY A 114 -10.29 4.28 -5.66
N ALA A 115 -11.18 5.26 -5.82
CA ALA A 115 -10.90 6.38 -6.68
C ALA A 115 -9.72 7.22 -6.13
N PRO A 116 -8.80 7.68 -6.97
CA PRO A 116 -7.64 8.47 -6.55
C PRO A 116 -7.98 9.74 -5.76
N ASN A 117 -9.14 10.34 -6.04
CA ASN A 117 -9.65 11.54 -5.40
C ASN A 117 -10.24 11.31 -3.99
N THR A 118 -10.42 10.06 -3.57
CA THR A 118 -10.92 9.69 -2.22
C THR A 118 -9.80 9.61 -1.18
N SER A 119 -8.59 10.06 -1.50
CA SER A 119 -7.50 10.13 -0.53
C SER A 119 -7.93 10.95 0.70
N LYS A 120 -7.79 10.35 1.89
CA LYS A 120 -8.07 11.03 3.17
C LYS A 120 -7.33 12.36 3.33
N LEU A 121 -6.18 12.52 2.66
CA LEU A 121 -5.42 13.77 2.65
C LEU A 121 -6.15 14.88 1.90
N ILE A 122 -6.78 14.55 0.78
CA ILE A 122 -7.55 15.50 -0.05
C ILE A 122 -8.86 15.82 0.67
N ILE A 123 -9.59 14.80 1.15
CA ILE A 123 -10.86 14.98 1.86
C ILE A 123 -10.66 15.90 3.07
N LYS A 124 -9.71 15.58 3.97
CA LYS A 124 -9.43 16.43 5.13
C LYS A 124 -9.00 17.86 4.79
N ALA A 125 -8.35 18.07 3.65
CA ALA A 125 -7.99 19.41 3.21
C ALA A 125 -9.21 20.16 2.70
N ARG A 126 -10.11 19.49 1.98
CA ARG A 126 -11.37 20.06 1.49
C ARG A 126 -12.29 20.45 2.64
N ASP A 127 -12.52 19.56 3.60
CA ASP A 127 -13.35 19.84 4.80
C ASP A 127 -12.85 21.09 5.54
N LYS A 128 -11.52 21.24 5.69
CA LYS A 128 -10.94 22.44 6.29
C LYS A 128 -11.17 23.71 5.46
N CYS A 129 -11.14 23.63 4.13
CA CYS A 129 -11.45 24.79 3.28
C CYS A 129 -12.90 25.24 3.43
N GLU A 130 -13.82 24.29 3.64
CA GLU A 130 -15.25 24.59 3.77
C GLU A 130 -15.61 25.16 5.15
N THR A 131 -14.88 24.78 6.21
CA THR A 131 -15.16 25.19 7.58
C THR A 131 -14.53 26.54 8.01
N VAL A 132 -13.65 27.11 7.19
CA VAL A 132 -12.96 28.36 7.50
C VAL A 132 -13.68 29.59 6.97
N TYR A 133 -14.11 30.47 7.88
CA TYR A 133 -14.81 31.73 7.54
C TYR A 133 -13.89 32.89 7.17
N ASN A 134 -12.65 32.90 7.65
CA ASN A 134 -11.68 33.96 7.35
C ASN A 134 -11.17 33.84 5.91
N PRO A 135 -11.36 34.88 5.05
CA PRO A 135 -11.01 34.80 3.62
C PRO A 135 -9.51 34.58 3.37
N PHE A 136 -8.63 35.17 4.19
CA PHE A 136 -7.19 34.98 4.07
C PHE A 136 -6.77 33.55 4.41
N LEU A 137 -7.28 33.00 5.52
CA LEU A 137 -7.04 31.61 5.88
C LEU A 137 -7.64 30.64 4.85
N LYS A 138 -8.81 30.95 4.29
CA LYS A 138 -9.43 30.17 3.22
C LYS A 138 -8.52 30.08 1.99
N TYR A 139 -7.90 31.21 1.60
CA TYR A 139 -6.95 31.21 0.50
C TYR A 139 -5.73 30.31 0.77
N ILE A 140 -5.17 30.39 1.98
CA ILE A 140 -4.05 29.52 2.40
C ILE A 140 -4.45 28.04 2.33
N TYR A 141 -5.64 27.68 2.84
CA TYR A 141 -6.11 26.28 2.78
C TYR A 141 -6.37 25.79 1.36
N HIS A 142 -6.87 26.64 0.45
CA HIS A 142 -6.98 26.30 -0.95
C HIS A 142 -5.61 26.03 -1.61
N ALA A 143 -4.61 26.86 -1.31
CA ALA A 143 -3.26 26.62 -1.81
C ALA A 143 -2.67 25.30 -1.27
N ILE A 144 -2.88 25.01 0.01
CA ILE A 144 -2.46 23.74 0.63
C ILE A 144 -3.19 22.56 -0.02
N MET A 145 -4.48 22.67 -0.28
CA MET A 145 -5.27 21.64 -0.96
C MET A 145 -4.72 21.36 -2.35
N TYR A 146 -4.50 22.41 -3.14
CA TYR A 146 -3.91 22.31 -4.47
C TYR A 146 -2.54 21.60 -4.45
N LEU A 147 -1.65 22.01 -3.54
CA LEU A 147 -0.35 21.36 -3.40
C LEU A 147 -0.46 19.87 -3.04
N LYS A 148 -1.40 19.50 -2.17
CA LYS A 148 -1.65 18.09 -1.83
C LYS A 148 -2.17 17.30 -3.02
N GLU A 149 -3.08 17.87 -3.80
CA GLU A 149 -3.57 17.23 -5.03
C GLU A 149 -2.45 16.99 -6.04
N GLU A 150 -1.60 17.98 -6.26
CA GLU A 150 -0.46 17.84 -7.18
C GLU A 150 0.57 16.81 -6.68
N LEU A 151 0.82 16.75 -5.37
CA LEU A 151 1.66 15.70 -4.78
C LEU A 151 1.07 14.29 -4.98
N VAL A 152 -0.25 14.14 -4.82
CA VAL A 152 -0.93 12.86 -5.08
C VAL A 152 -0.82 12.49 -6.56
N LYS A 153 -1.10 13.43 -7.47
CA LYS A 153 -0.97 13.22 -8.92
C LYS A 153 0.45 12.85 -9.32
N ALA A 154 1.46 13.57 -8.79
CA ALA A 154 2.87 13.29 -9.04
C ALA A 154 3.27 11.89 -8.55
N SER A 155 2.79 11.50 -7.36
CA SER A 155 3.04 10.16 -6.81
C SER A 155 2.38 9.06 -7.66
N ILE A 156 1.14 9.28 -8.15
CA ILE A 156 0.46 8.33 -9.04
C ILE A 156 1.26 8.18 -10.35
N ARG A 157 1.65 9.28 -10.98
CA ARG A 157 2.47 9.25 -12.21
C ARG A 157 3.77 8.48 -12.00
N TYR A 158 4.46 8.76 -10.89
CA TYR A 158 5.70 8.04 -10.53
C TYR A 158 5.44 6.54 -10.37
N ASN A 159 4.35 6.16 -9.69
CA ASN A 159 4.02 4.76 -9.46
C ASN A 159 3.67 4.05 -10.77
N CYS A 160 2.88 4.68 -11.64
CA CYS A 160 2.55 4.12 -12.96
C CYS A 160 3.79 3.88 -13.83
N SER A 161 4.81 4.72 -13.70
CA SER A 161 6.05 4.58 -14.50
C SER A 161 7.09 3.65 -13.89
N HIS A 162 6.93 3.24 -12.62
CA HIS A 162 7.92 2.44 -11.88
C HIS A 162 7.38 1.12 -11.33
N CYS A 163 6.08 0.84 -11.48
CA CYS A 163 5.52 -0.47 -11.24
C CYS A 163 5.49 -1.27 -12.55
N GLU A 164 5.60 -2.59 -12.47
CA GLU A 164 5.33 -3.48 -13.61
C GLU A 164 3.90 -3.33 -14.10
N LYS A 165 2.94 -3.26 -13.16
CA LYS A 165 1.52 -2.96 -13.42
C LYS A 165 0.93 -2.11 -12.30
N TYR A 166 0.12 -1.15 -12.68
CA TYR A 166 -0.72 -0.37 -11.77
C TYR A 166 -2.19 -0.64 -12.10
N VAL A 167 -2.90 -1.30 -11.19
CA VAL A 167 -4.27 -1.77 -11.40
C VAL A 167 -5.23 -0.86 -10.65
N LEU A 168 -6.20 -0.31 -11.37
CA LEU A 168 -7.33 0.44 -10.80
C LEU A 168 -8.56 -0.46 -10.82
N LEU A 169 -9.19 -0.66 -9.66
CA LEU A 169 -10.38 -1.52 -9.54
C LEU A 169 -11.70 -0.74 -9.53
N SER A 170 -11.65 0.59 -9.66
CA SER A 170 -12.86 1.41 -9.82
C SER A 170 -13.09 1.68 -11.31
N SER A 171 -14.18 1.15 -11.83
CA SER A 171 -14.76 1.58 -13.10
C SER A 171 -15.67 2.79 -12.85
N HIS A 172 -15.33 3.94 -13.38
CA HIS A 172 -16.25 5.05 -13.58
C HIS A 172 -16.18 5.46 -15.02
#